data_78c58adda4eeb4a05d8643c8b26227c2
#
_entry.id   78c58adda4eeb4a05d8643c8b26227c2
#
_cell.length_a   1.000
_cell.length_b   1.000
_cell.length_c   1.000
_cell.angle_alpha   90.00
_cell.angle_beta   90.00
_cell.angle_gamma   90.00
#
_symmetry.space_group_name_H-M   'P 1'
#
loop_
_entity.id
_entity.type
_entity.pdbx_description
1 polymer ?
#
loop_
_entity_poly.entity_id
_entity_poly.type
_entity_poly.pdbx_seq_one_letter_code
_entity_poly.pdbx_strand_id
1 'polypeptide(L)'
;KDIGVSRKNAQNYIDNYLAHYSGVEKYMNQTIEKAKENKFAETIFGRKRYLPELSSSNFNLRSFGERVARNMPIQGSAADIIKIAMINVNRRLKTENLKAKLILQVHDELIVEAPETEAKVVSKILKFEMENAAKLKVPLVADANIGNTWYDAKS
;
A
#
# COMPACT_ATOMS: atom_id res chain seq x y z
N LYS A 1 -21.54 -9.94 -7.47
CA LYS A 1 -21.87 -11.34 -7.75
C LYS A 1 -21.32 -12.27 -6.68
N ASP A 2 -20.14 -11.98 -6.18
CA ASP A 2 -19.37 -12.91 -5.34
C ASP A 2 -19.88 -13.05 -3.89
N ILE A 3 -20.73 -12.13 -3.42
CA ILE A 3 -21.30 -12.15 -2.06
C ILE A 3 -22.79 -12.48 -2.03
N GLY A 4 -23.38 -12.92 -3.13
CA GLY A 4 -24.76 -13.43 -3.19
C GLY A 4 -25.87 -12.39 -2.93
N VAL A 5 -25.57 -11.07 -2.95
CA VAL A 5 -26.57 -10.02 -2.75
C VAL A 5 -27.02 -9.38 -4.07
N SER A 6 -28.25 -8.88 -4.10
CA SER A 6 -28.77 -8.13 -5.25
C SER A 6 -27.99 -6.82 -5.44
N ARG A 7 -27.94 -6.31 -6.69
CA ARG A 7 -27.30 -5.02 -6.99
C ARG A 7 -27.89 -3.87 -6.15
N LYS A 8 -29.19 -3.88 -5.90
CA LYS A 8 -29.87 -2.89 -5.07
C LYS A 8 -29.38 -2.94 -3.62
N ASN A 9 -29.26 -4.13 -3.04
CA ASN A 9 -28.78 -4.29 -1.68
C ASN A 9 -27.29 -3.91 -1.57
N ALA A 10 -26.48 -4.28 -2.57
CA ALA A 10 -25.08 -3.87 -2.61
C ALA A 10 -24.94 -2.32 -2.63
N GLN A 11 -25.77 -1.64 -3.44
CA GLN A 11 -25.78 -0.17 -3.46
C GLN A 11 -26.19 0.41 -2.10
N ASN A 12 -27.25 -0.10 -1.48
CA ASN A 12 -27.67 0.35 -0.15
C ASN A 12 -26.56 0.19 0.91
N TYR A 13 -25.79 -0.90 0.86
CA TYR A 13 -24.64 -1.07 1.77
C TYR A 13 -23.56 0.00 1.54
N ILE A 14 -23.25 0.30 0.28
CA ILE A 14 -22.27 1.33 -0.06
C ILE A 14 -22.76 2.70 0.41
N ASP A 15 -24.01 3.04 0.13
CA ASP A 15 -24.60 4.33 0.49
C ASP A 15 -24.63 4.52 2.01
N ASN A 16 -25.03 3.49 2.77
CA ASN A 16 -25.01 3.53 4.23
C ASN A 16 -23.59 3.65 4.79
N TYR A 17 -22.62 2.93 4.21
CA TYR A 17 -21.22 3.04 4.60
C TYR A 17 -20.68 4.46 4.38
N LEU A 18 -20.91 5.03 3.21
CA LEU A 18 -20.44 6.37 2.86
C LEU A 18 -21.17 7.46 3.67
N ALA A 19 -22.46 7.28 3.96
CA ALA A 19 -23.19 8.19 4.84
C ALA A 19 -22.60 8.18 6.26
N HIS A 20 -22.25 7.01 6.77
CA HIS A 20 -21.60 6.88 8.08
C HIS A 20 -20.18 7.45 8.10
N TYR A 21 -19.42 7.20 7.04
CA TYR A 21 -18.06 7.69 6.86
C TYR A 21 -17.98 8.81 5.81
N SER A 22 -18.73 9.87 6.01
CA SER A 22 -18.86 10.99 5.05
C SER A 22 -17.52 11.64 4.66
N GLY A 23 -16.51 11.59 5.55
CA GLY A 23 -15.15 12.03 5.25
C GLY A 23 -14.47 11.20 4.15
N VAL A 24 -14.78 9.91 4.07
CA VAL A 24 -14.25 9.01 3.01
C VAL A 24 -14.84 9.38 1.66
N GLU A 25 -16.16 9.60 1.58
CA GLU A 25 -16.82 10.03 0.36
C GLU A 25 -16.27 11.36 -0.15
N LYS A 26 -16.18 12.33 0.76
CA LYS A 26 -15.62 13.67 0.45
C LYS A 26 -14.19 13.56 -0.09
N TYR A 27 -13.35 12.75 0.56
CA TYR A 27 -11.98 12.52 0.11
C TYR A 27 -11.92 11.90 -1.29
N MET A 28 -12.73 10.86 -1.55
CA MET A 28 -12.79 10.20 -2.86
C MET A 28 -13.18 11.18 -3.98
N ASN A 29 -14.21 12.01 -3.75
CA ASN A 29 -14.68 12.97 -4.72
C ASN A 29 -13.63 14.08 -4.96
N GLN A 30 -13.06 14.63 -3.91
CA GLN A 30 -11.99 15.63 -4.02
C GLN A 30 -10.74 15.09 -4.75
N THR A 31 -10.41 13.83 -4.55
CA THR A 31 -9.28 13.17 -5.24
C THR A 31 -9.51 13.11 -6.74
N ILE A 32 -10.74 12.79 -7.17
CA ILE A 32 -11.09 12.76 -8.60
C ILE A 32 -11.04 14.16 -9.21
N GLU A 33 -11.64 15.15 -8.54
CA GLU A 33 -11.67 16.54 -9.05
C GLU A 33 -10.23 17.08 -9.19
N LYS A 34 -9.39 16.91 -8.19
CA LYS A 34 -7.97 17.28 -8.27
C LYS A 34 -7.24 16.55 -9.41
N ALA A 35 -7.54 15.27 -9.62
CA ALA A 35 -6.93 14.51 -10.71
C ALA A 35 -7.41 15.00 -12.09
N LYS A 36 -8.65 15.45 -12.23
CA LYS A 36 -9.18 16.07 -13.46
C LYS A 36 -8.51 17.41 -13.74
N GLU A 37 -8.32 18.25 -12.73
CA GLU A 37 -7.66 19.56 -12.84
C GLU A 37 -6.18 19.39 -13.21
N ASN A 38 -5.46 18.58 -12.45
CA ASN A 38 -4.01 18.42 -12.57
C ASN A 38 -3.59 17.46 -13.70
N LYS A 39 -4.52 16.66 -14.25
CA LYS A 39 -4.27 15.59 -15.23
C LYS A 39 -3.43 14.42 -14.70
N PHE A 40 -3.26 14.34 -13.40
CA PHE A 40 -2.59 13.23 -12.71
C PHE A 40 -3.16 13.02 -11.31
N ALA A 41 -2.97 11.82 -10.79
CA ALA A 41 -3.08 11.52 -9.36
C ALA A 41 -1.68 11.27 -8.78
N GLU A 42 -1.51 11.49 -7.48
CA GLU A 42 -0.21 11.35 -6.82
C GLU A 42 -0.31 10.60 -5.49
N THR A 43 0.81 10.02 -5.09
CA THR A 43 0.98 9.40 -3.78
C THR A 43 1.28 10.46 -2.72
N ILE A 44 1.25 10.06 -1.43
CA ILE A 44 1.68 10.95 -0.33
C ILE A 44 3.16 11.37 -0.43
N PHE A 45 3.95 10.69 -1.25
CA PHE A 45 5.36 11.02 -1.52
C PHE A 45 5.55 11.82 -2.82
N GLY A 46 4.47 12.24 -3.47
CA GLY A 46 4.51 13.06 -4.68
C GLY A 46 4.81 12.29 -5.96
N ARG A 47 4.79 10.95 -5.97
CA ARG A 47 4.91 10.16 -7.20
C ARG A 47 3.64 10.29 -8.00
N LYS A 48 3.76 10.74 -9.25
CA LYS A 48 2.65 11.07 -10.14
C LYS A 48 2.31 9.93 -11.09
N ARG A 49 1.01 9.77 -11.36
CA ARG A 49 0.48 8.98 -12.46
C ARG A 49 -0.42 9.86 -13.31
N TYR A 50 -0.01 10.13 -14.54
CA TYR A 50 -0.81 10.87 -15.50
C TYR A 50 -2.02 10.05 -15.95
N LEU A 51 -3.17 10.73 -16.09
CA LEU A 51 -4.47 10.12 -16.34
C LEU A 51 -5.17 10.81 -17.51
N PRO A 52 -4.66 10.65 -18.76
CA PRO A 52 -5.31 11.21 -19.94
C PRO A 52 -6.73 10.67 -20.14
N GLU A 53 -7.02 9.49 -19.60
CA GLU A 53 -8.35 8.85 -19.62
C GLU A 53 -9.45 9.72 -19.01
N LEU A 54 -9.14 10.56 -18.04
CA LEU A 54 -10.12 11.46 -17.38
C LEU A 54 -10.71 12.49 -18.33
N SER A 55 -10.02 12.82 -19.43
CA SER A 55 -10.48 13.77 -20.46
C SER A 55 -11.14 13.08 -21.65
N SER A 56 -11.31 11.75 -21.62
CA SER A 56 -11.90 10.99 -22.71
C SER A 56 -13.40 11.24 -22.86
N SER A 57 -13.89 11.36 -24.10
CA SER A 57 -15.31 11.33 -24.42
C SER A 57 -15.94 9.96 -24.19
N ASN A 58 -15.14 8.89 -24.25
CA ASN A 58 -15.59 7.53 -23.98
C ASN A 58 -15.85 7.33 -22.48
N PHE A 59 -17.10 7.03 -22.13
CA PHE A 59 -17.53 6.81 -20.74
C PHE A 59 -16.73 5.71 -20.02
N ASN A 60 -16.43 4.60 -20.68
CA ASN A 60 -15.71 3.48 -20.06
C ASN A 60 -14.26 3.87 -19.73
N LEU A 61 -13.58 4.59 -20.63
CA LEU A 61 -12.22 5.09 -20.38
C LEU A 61 -12.21 6.12 -19.26
N ARG A 62 -13.16 7.07 -19.27
CA ARG A 62 -13.26 8.06 -18.20
C ARG A 62 -13.55 7.43 -16.85
N SER A 63 -14.47 6.49 -16.78
CA SER A 63 -14.77 5.72 -15.55
C SER A 63 -13.58 4.89 -15.07
N PHE A 64 -12.77 4.34 -15.97
CA PHE A 64 -11.51 3.69 -15.63
C PHE A 64 -10.53 4.70 -15.01
N GLY A 65 -10.34 5.87 -15.63
CA GLY A 65 -9.49 6.94 -15.11
C GLY A 65 -9.89 7.39 -13.70
N GLU A 66 -11.20 7.52 -13.43
CA GLU A 66 -11.70 7.87 -12.09
C GLU A 66 -11.40 6.79 -11.04
N ARG A 67 -11.51 5.50 -11.39
CA ARG A 67 -11.11 4.41 -10.48
C ARG A 67 -9.62 4.44 -10.17
N VAL A 68 -8.79 4.68 -11.19
CA VAL A 68 -7.34 4.81 -11.01
C VAL A 68 -7.00 6.04 -10.16
N ALA A 69 -7.67 7.17 -10.37
CA ALA A 69 -7.48 8.37 -9.58
C ALA A 69 -7.77 8.15 -8.09
N ARG A 70 -8.84 7.43 -7.76
CA ARG A 70 -9.17 7.06 -6.37
C ARG A 70 -8.15 6.12 -5.73
N ASN A 71 -7.66 5.15 -6.50
CA ASN A 71 -6.76 4.11 -5.97
C ASN A 71 -5.32 4.58 -5.81
N MET A 72 -4.85 5.50 -6.66
CA MET A 72 -3.45 5.91 -6.69
C MET A 72 -2.93 6.49 -5.37
N PRO A 73 -3.64 7.39 -4.66
CA PRO A 73 -3.18 7.91 -3.38
C PRO A 73 -3.05 6.83 -2.30
N ILE A 74 -3.81 5.77 -2.38
CA ILE A 74 -3.83 4.68 -1.38
C ILE A 74 -2.84 3.59 -1.79
N GLN A 75 -3.13 2.87 -2.88
CA GLN A 75 -2.30 1.75 -3.34
C GLN A 75 -0.90 2.19 -3.78
N GLY A 76 -0.81 3.35 -4.44
CA GLY A 76 0.46 3.93 -4.82
C GLY A 76 1.31 4.31 -3.61
N SER A 77 0.72 4.90 -2.57
CA SER A 77 1.44 5.25 -1.33
C SER A 77 1.87 4.00 -0.57
N ALA A 78 1.05 2.96 -0.51
CA ALA A 78 1.44 1.68 0.08
C ALA A 78 2.67 1.09 -0.65
N ALA A 79 2.68 1.13 -1.99
CA ALA A 79 3.82 0.69 -2.78
C ALA A 79 5.08 1.56 -2.57
N ASP A 80 4.95 2.83 -2.27
CA ASP A 80 6.08 3.69 -1.93
C ASP A 80 6.63 3.38 -0.54
N ILE A 81 5.75 3.17 0.44
CA ILE A 81 6.12 2.80 1.82
C ILE A 81 6.94 1.51 1.83
N ILE A 82 6.46 0.46 1.17
CA ILE A 82 7.19 -0.82 1.16
C ILE A 82 8.56 -0.69 0.49
N LYS A 83 8.69 0.12 -0.57
CA LYS A 83 9.98 0.38 -1.22
C LYS A 83 10.95 1.15 -0.33
N ILE A 84 10.45 2.12 0.43
CA ILE A 84 11.27 2.84 1.43
C ILE A 84 11.74 1.86 2.50
N ALA A 85 10.84 1.03 3.02
CA ALA A 85 11.19 -0.02 3.97
C ALA A 85 12.28 -0.96 3.41
N MET A 86 12.14 -1.45 2.17
CA MET A 86 13.15 -2.29 1.51
C MET A 86 14.53 -1.63 1.45
N ILE A 87 14.58 -0.35 1.07
CA ILE A 87 15.84 0.40 0.99
C ILE A 87 16.46 0.51 2.37
N ASN A 88 15.67 0.84 3.39
CA ASN A 88 16.14 1.01 4.75
C ASN A 88 16.64 -0.33 5.34
N VAL A 89 15.86 -1.40 5.20
CA VAL A 89 16.26 -2.75 5.62
C VAL A 89 17.59 -3.14 4.97
N ASN A 90 17.69 -3.06 3.63
CA ASN A 90 18.92 -3.42 2.93
C ASN A 90 20.11 -2.57 3.36
N ARG A 91 19.93 -1.28 3.58
CA ARG A 91 20.96 -0.37 4.10
C ARG A 91 21.39 -0.79 5.49
N ARG A 92 20.45 -1.06 6.37
CA ARG A 92 20.73 -1.43 7.77
C ARG A 92 21.47 -2.75 7.88
N LEU A 93 21.05 -3.77 7.14
CA LEU A 93 21.74 -5.06 7.08
C LEU A 93 23.21 -4.91 6.67
N LYS A 94 23.49 -4.06 5.67
CA LYS A 94 24.86 -3.78 5.21
C LYS A 94 25.67 -2.99 6.24
N THR A 95 25.08 -1.97 6.87
CA THR A 95 25.77 -1.12 7.86
C THR A 95 26.14 -1.91 9.11
N GLU A 96 25.32 -2.87 9.51
CA GLU A 96 25.58 -3.76 10.65
C GLU A 96 26.42 -4.99 10.28
N ASN A 97 26.94 -5.06 9.03
CA ASN A 97 27.76 -6.16 8.50
C ASN A 97 27.11 -7.54 8.65
N LEU A 98 25.80 -7.61 8.57
CA LEU A 98 25.05 -8.86 8.63
C LEU A 98 25.16 -9.63 7.30
N LYS A 99 25.17 -10.96 7.38
CA LYS A 99 25.14 -11.85 6.21
C LYS A 99 23.74 -12.00 5.63
N ALA A 100 22.74 -11.54 6.36
CA ALA A 100 21.33 -11.57 5.95
C ALA A 100 21.09 -10.79 4.65
N LYS A 101 20.12 -11.24 3.85
CA LYS A 101 19.77 -10.67 2.56
C LYS A 101 18.26 -10.51 2.42
N LEU A 102 17.81 -9.34 2.01
CA LEU A 102 16.44 -9.16 1.55
C LEU A 102 16.29 -9.88 0.20
N ILE A 103 15.44 -10.91 0.15
CA ILE A 103 15.35 -11.79 -1.03
C ILE A 103 14.04 -11.64 -1.80
N LEU A 104 12.95 -11.22 -1.13
CA LEU A 104 11.64 -11.16 -1.77
C LEU A 104 10.74 -10.08 -1.14
N GLN A 105 9.90 -9.48 -1.97
CA GLN A 105 8.79 -8.63 -1.56
C GLN A 105 7.51 -9.16 -2.21
N VAL A 106 6.49 -9.40 -1.41
CA VAL A 106 5.17 -9.87 -1.86
C VAL A 106 4.09 -9.01 -1.20
N HIS A 107 3.37 -8.21 -2.00
CA HIS A 107 2.39 -7.24 -1.49
C HIS A 107 2.98 -6.31 -0.43
N ASP A 108 2.66 -6.52 0.83
CA ASP A 108 3.10 -5.78 2.02
C ASP A 108 4.08 -6.58 2.91
N GLU A 109 4.51 -7.75 2.45
CA GLU A 109 5.47 -8.61 3.13
C GLU A 109 6.89 -8.42 2.57
N LEU A 110 7.88 -8.44 3.46
CA LEU A 110 9.31 -8.52 3.12
C LEU A 110 9.90 -9.81 3.69
N ILE A 111 10.66 -10.51 2.86
CA ILE A 111 11.31 -11.77 3.27
C ILE A 111 12.82 -11.58 3.24
N VAL A 112 13.43 -11.87 4.37
CA VAL A 112 14.88 -11.80 4.58
C VAL A 112 15.40 -13.17 4.92
N GLU A 113 16.35 -13.67 4.14
CA GLU A 113 17.13 -14.85 4.44
C GLU A 113 18.29 -14.46 5.36
N ALA A 114 18.44 -15.17 6.47
CA ALA A 114 19.48 -14.88 7.46
C ALA A 114 20.06 -16.16 8.06
N PRO A 115 21.35 -16.19 8.44
CA PRO A 115 21.86 -17.21 9.32
C PRO A 115 21.08 -17.27 10.63
N GLU A 116 20.88 -18.44 11.19
CA GLU A 116 20.15 -18.65 12.45
C GLU A 116 20.65 -17.73 13.58
N THR A 117 21.97 -17.56 13.67
CA THR A 117 22.62 -16.67 14.65
C THR A 117 22.25 -15.20 14.52
N GLU A 118 21.83 -14.75 13.34
CA GLU A 118 21.44 -13.38 13.06
C GLU A 118 19.91 -13.19 13.10
N ALA A 119 19.11 -14.26 13.05
CA ALA A 119 17.68 -14.22 12.85
C ALA A 119 16.94 -13.25 13.81
N LYS A 120 17.29 -13.28 15.09
CA LYS A 120 16.65 -12.41 16.10
C LYS A 120 16.97 -10.91 15.90
N VAL A 121 18.18 -10.59 15.50
CA VAL A 121 18.59 -9.20 15.23
C VAL A 121 17.94 -8.72 13.95
N VAL A 122 17.95 -9.56 12.91
CA VAL A 122 17.33 -9.26 11.61
C VAL A 122 15.84 -9.05 11.75
N SER A 123 15.13 -9.87 12.52
CA SER A 123 13.69 -9.70 12.79
C SER A 123 13.39 -8.34 13.42
N LYS A 124 14.20 -7.89 14.38
CA LYS A 124 14.03 -6.57 14.99
C LYS A 124 14.30 -5.43 14.00
N ILE A 125 15.33 -5.55 13.17
CA ILE A 125 15.65 -4.57 12.13
C ILE A 125 14.50 -4.50 11.13
N LEU A 126 14.02 -5.64 10.64
CA LEU A 126 12.92 -5.72 9.67
C LEU A 126 11.69 -5.01 10.20
N LYS A 127 11.24 -5.37 11.41
CA LYS A 127 10.09 -4.74 12.06
C LYS A 127 10.29 -3.23 12.21
N PHE A 128 11.41 -2.81 12.74
CA PHE A 128 11.69 -1.39 12.98
C PHE A 128 11.68 -0.57 11.68
N GLU A 129 12.35 -1.04 10.63
CA GLU A 129 12.46 -0.30 9.37
C GLU A 129 11.11 -0.27 8.60
N MET A 130 10.29 -1.31 8.73
CA MET A 130 8.94 -1.32 8.16
C MET A 130 8.02 -0.34 8.91
N GLU A 131 8.01 -0.36 10.23
CA GLU A 131 7.18 0.53 11.05
C GLU A 131 7.58 2.00 10.93
N ASN A 132 8.84 2.29 10.63
CA ASN A 132 9.37 3.65 10.50
C ASN A 132 9.56 4.10 9.03
N ALA A 133 9.07 3.35 8.06
CA ALA A 133 9.19 3.68 6.64
C ALA A 133 8.46 4.97 6.25
N ALA A 134 7.40 5.33 6.99
CA ALA A 134 6.66 6.57 6.78
C ALA A 134 6.11 7.12 8.08
N LYS A 135 6.10 8.45 8.20
CA LYS A 135 5.44 9.14 9.33
C LYS A 135 4.00 9.46 8.93
N LEU A 136 3.06 8.66 9.42
CA LEU A 136 1.63 8.84 9.17
C LEU A 136 0.92 9.34 10.43
N LYS A 137 -0.36 9.74 10.29
CA LYS A 137 -1.23 10.10 11.43
C LYS A 137 -1.62 8.89 12.29
N VAL A 138 -1.52 7.70 11.74
CA VAL A 138 -1.72 6.42 12.42
C VAL A 138 -0.40 5.64 12.37
N PRO A 139 -0.07 4.84 13.41
CA PRO A 139 1.17 4.06 13.39
C PRO A 139 1.10 2.99 12.30
N LEU A 140 2.24 2.76 11.64
CA LEU A 140 2.45 1.53 10.89
C LEU A 140 2.81 0.45 11.90
N VAL A 141 2.16 -0.70 11.78
CA VAL A 141 2.44 -1.88 12.62
C VAL A 141 2.89 -3.01 11.71
N ALA A 142 4.00 -3.64 12.04
CA ALA A 142 4.54 -4.78 11.33
C ALA A 142 4.73 -5.95 12.30
N ASP A 143 4.34 -7.14 11.89
CA ASP A 143 4.66 -8.37 12.60
C ASP A 143 5.85 -9.03 11.90
N ALA A 144 6.80 -9.52 12.69
CA ALA A 144 8.00 -10.18 12.18
C ALA A 144 8.13 -11.56 12.82
N ASN A 145 8.00 -12.58 12.00
CA ASN A 145 8.08 -13.97 12.39
C ASN A 145 9.37 -14.62 11.85
N ILE A 146 9.84 -15.63 12.53
CA ILE A 146 11.04 -16.39 12.15
C ILE A 146 10.62 -17.84 11.90
N GLY A 147 11.05 -18.41 10.80
CA GLY A 147 10.82 -19.81 10.44
C GLY A 147 11.92 -20.34 9.55
N ASN A 148 12.02 -21.65 9.41
CA ASN A 148 12.97 -22.29 8.50
C ASN A 148 12.58 -22.12 7.02
N THR A 149 11.31 -21.90 6.79
CA THR A 149 10.75 -21.60 5.47
C THR A 149 9.80 -20.41 5.55
N TRP A 150 9.48 -19.82 4.40
CA TRP A 150 8.45 -18.77 4.35
C TRP A 150 7.10 -19.27 4.88
N TYR A 151 6.76 -20.53 4.61
CA TYR A 151 5.51 -21.13 5.11
C TYR A 151 5.47 -21.15 6.64
N ASP A 152 6.55 -21.57 7.29
CA ASP A 152 6.65 -21.63 8.76
C ASP A 152 6.60 -20.23 9.40
N ALA A 153 7.17 -19.23 8.74
CA ALA A 153 7.17 -17.85 9.22
C ALA A 153 5.80 -17.14 9.04
N LYS A 154 4.88 -17.71 8.25
CA LYS A 154 3.58 -17.11 7.94
C LYS A 154 2.48 -17.55 8.91
N SER A 155 2.71 -18.51 9.77
CA SER A 155 1.74 -19.07 10.72
C SER A 155 1.60 -18.25 12.00
#